data_b86f1179a6b55c4e5752b7d683b5d957
#
_entry.id   b86f1179a6b55c4e5752b7d683b5d957
#
_cell.length_a   1.000
_cell.length_b   1.000
_cell.length_c   1.000
_cell.angle_alpha   90.00
_cell.angle_beta   90.00
_cell.angle_gamma   90.00
#
_symmetry.space_group_name_H-M   'P 1'
#
loop_
_entity.id
_entity.type
_entity.pdbx_description
1 polymer ?
#
loop_
_entity_poly.entity_id
_entity_poly.type
_entity_poly.pdbx_seq_one_letter_code
_entity_poly.pdbx_strand_id
1 'polypeptide(L)'
;KEKDECIERELPEFVRAIVQGLKTEKDVIKLLENYGEIASKGLQYDIEVLILDLKSGNFENAMIDFENRVGNAYMSRLAKSLIAINRGDNQEASLNHLLSDMSLLSHETMCRELNKRPGRVKMMVIPIVVIGIFTLFYVVGVNLFDSLGGIM
;
A
#
# COMPACT_ATOMS: atom_id res chain seq x y z
N LYS A 1 1.04 -14.48 -6.24
CA LYS A 1 -0.16 -13.72 -5.77
C LYS A 1 -0.02 -13.22 -4.34
N GLU A 2 0.31 -14.07 -3.35
CA GLU A 2 0.60 -13.63 -1.96
C GLU A 2 1.92 -12.84 -1.85
N LYS A 3 2.93 -13.20 -2.64
CA LYS A 3 4.24 -12.54 -2.68
C LYS A 3 4.09 -11.10 -3.20
N ASP A 4 3.30 -10.90 -4.23
CA ASP A 4 3.07 -9.59 -4.85
C ASP A 4 2.31 -8.65 -3.91
N GLU A 5 1.32 -9.14 -3.17
CA GLU A 5 0.57 -8.34 -2.18
C GLU A 5 1.44 -7.92 -0.98
N CYS A 6 2.40 -8.74 -0.58
CA CYS A 6 3.32 -8.43 0.51
C CYS A 6 4.31 -7.33 0.09
N ILE A 7 4.85 -7.43 -1.12
CA ILE A 7 5.74 -6.44 -1.70
C ILE A 7 5.01 -5.11 -1.89
N GLU A 8 3.79 -5.10 -2.43
CA GLU A 8 3.01 -3.87 -2.63
C GLU A 8 2.76 -3.07 -1.35
N ARG A 9 2.64 -3.75 -0.21
CA ARG A 9 2.48 -3.08 1.10
C ARG A 9 3.77 -2.46 1.62
N GLU A 10 4.88 -3.09 1.35
CA GLU A 10 6.20 -2.67 1.83
C GLU A 10 6.80 -1.53 0.98
N LEU A 11 6.46 -1.48 -0.31
CA LEU A 11 7.02 -0.52 -1.25
C LEU A 11 6.91 0.95 -0.83
N PRO A 12 5.77 1.45 -0.31
CA PRO A 12 5.68 2.85 0.12
C PRO A 12 6.65 3.18 1.27
N GLU A 13 6.88 2.21 2.16
CA GLU A 13 7.78 2.34 3.30
C GLU A 13 9.24 2.29 2.84
N PHE A 14 9.57 1.37 1.94
CA PHE A 14 10.86 1.28 1.26
C PHE A 14 11.22 2.61 0.58
N VAL A 15 10.36 3.12 -0.30
CA VAL A 15 10.63 4.37 -1.03
C VAL A 15 10.82 5.54 -0.05
N ARG A 16 10.00 5.62 1.00
CA ARG A 16 10.12 6.66 2.02
C ARG A 16 11.45 6.56 2.76
N ALA A 17 11.88 5.37 3.13
CA ALA A 17 13.15 5.12 3.79
C ALA A 17 14.34 5.55 2.91
N ILE A 18 14.34 5.17 1.63
CA ILE A 18 15.38 5.58 0.67
C ILE A 18 15.42 7.10 0.49
N VAL A 19 14.25 7.75 0.30
CA VAL A 19 14.18 9.21 0.12
C VAL A 19 14.67 9.96 1.37
N GLN A 20 14.33 9.49 2.56
CA GLN A 20 14.82 10.10 3.81
C GLN A 20 16.31 9.85 4.00
N GLY A 21 16.77 8.63 3.70
CA GLY A 21 18.18 8.28 3.77
C GLY A 21 19.05 9.13 2.85
N LEU A 22 18.57 9.43 1.64
CA LEU A 22 19.30 10.27 0.67
C LEU A 22 19.52 11.73 1.12
N LYS A 23 18.75 12.21 2.09
CA LYS A 23 18.98 13.53 2.70
C LYS A 23 20.22 13.55 3.60
N THR A 24 20.58 12.41 4.14
CA THR A 24 21.69 12.26 5.10
C THR A 24 22.90 11.55 4.48
N GLU A 25 22.66 10.52 3.70
CA GLU A 25 23.66 9.70 3.04
C GLU A 25 23.50 9.84 1.52
N LYS A 26 24.60 10.15 0.82
CA LYS A 26 24.58 10.28 -0.64
C LYS A 26 24.76 8.95 -1.38
N ASP A 27 25.19 7.92 -0.68
CA ASP A 27 25.48 6.62 -1.25
C ASP A 27 24.19 5.75 -1.28
N VAL A 28 23.59 5.64 -2.46
CA VAL A 28 22.39 4.85 -2.71
C VAL A 28 22.62 3.36 -2.39
N ILE A 29 23.81 2.82 -2.70
CA ILE A 29 24.12 1.40 -2.48
C ILE A 29 24.10 1.08 -0.99
N LYS A 30 24.70 1.93 -0.18
CA LYS A 30 24.71 1.79 1.29
C LYS A 30 23.31 1.83 1.89
N LEU A 31 22.46 2.72 1.37
CA LEU A 31 21.07 2.81 1.81
C LEU A 31 20.27 1.55 1.46
N LEU A 32 20.50 0.99 0.28
CA LEU A 32 19.88 -0.25 -0.16
C LEU A 32 20.37 -1.44 0.67
N GLU A 33 21.67 -1.53 0.97
CA GLU A 33 22.24 -2.57 1.83
C GLU A 33 21.59 -2.52 3.23
N ASN A 34 21.53 -1.35 3.85
CA ASN A 34 20.91 -1.17 5.16
C ASN A 34 19.42 -1.56 5.17
N TYR A 35 18.68 -1.19 4.12
CA TYR A 35 17.27 -1.56 4.02
C TYR A 35 17.09 -3.05 3.73
N GLY A 36 17.95 -3.64 2.93
CA GLY A 36 17.93 -5.07 2.59
C GLY A 36 17.97 -5.99 3.81
N GLU A 37 18.61 -5.55 4.92
CA GLU A 37 18.67 -6.32 6.18
C GLU A 37 17.31 -6.43 6.89
N ILE A 38 16.43 -5.44 6.70
CA ILE A 38 15.12 -5.38 7.35
C ILE A 38 13.94 -5.68 6.40
N ALA A 39 14.22 -5.77 5.11
CA ALA A 39 13.22 -6.02 4.07
C ALA A 39 12.60 -7.43 4.20
N SER A 40 11.37 -7.58 3.75
CA SER A 40 10.74 -8.89 3.62
C SER A 40 11.50 -9.76 2.60
N LYS A 41 11.44 -11.08 2.79
CA LYS A 41 12.15 -12.05 1.91
C LYS A 41 11.86 -11.87 0.42
N GLY A 42 10.68 -11.33 0.07
CA GLY A 42 10.30 -11.08 -1.30
C GLY A 42 11.06 -9.89 -1.90
N LEU A 43 11.07 -8.78 -1.18
CA LEU A 43 11.72 -7.55 -1.60
C LEU A 43 13.24 -7.61 -1.41
N GLN A 44 13.72 -8.32 -0.38
CA GLN A 44 15.14 -8.52 -0.12
C GLN A 44 15.89 -9.08 -1.32
N TYR A 45 15.35 -10.12 -1.95
CA TYR A 45 15.95 -10.70 -3.14
C TYR A 45 16.08 -9.69 -4.28
N ASP A 46 15.04 -8.91 -4.53
CA ASP A 46 15.03 -7.90 -5.60
C ASP A 46 16.00 -6.76 -5.30
N ILE A 47 16.16 -6.38 -4.02
CA ILE A 47 17.16 -5.39 -3.56
C ILE A 47 18.58 -5.93 -3.71
N GLU A 48 18.86 -7.19 -3.35
CA GLU A 48 20.18 -7.81 -3.50
C GLU A 48 20.60 -7.84 -4.99
N VAL A 49 19.69 -8.20 -5.88
CA VAL A 49 19.96 -8.16 -7.33
C VAL A 49 20.24 -6.73 -7.78
N LEU A 50 19.46 -5.75 -7.33
CA LEU A 50 19.70 -4.35 -7.65
C LEU A 50 21.07 -3.88 -7.19
N ILE A 51 21.50 -4.23 -5.97
CA ILE A 51 22.82 -3.86 -5.44
C ILE A 51 23.94 -4.45 -6.32
N LEU A 52 23.79 -5.69 -6.76
CA LEU A 52 24.75 -6.33 -7.66
C LEU A 52 24.84 -5.61 -9.01
N ASP A 53 23.68 -5.27 -9.58
CA ASP A 53 23.57 -4.55 -10.85
C ASP A 53 24.18 -3.14 -10.74
N LEU A 54 23.95 -2.43 -9.63
CA LEU A 54 24.54 -1.11 -9.36
C LEU A 54 26.07 -1.17 -9.20
N LYS A 55 26.58 -2.22 -8.56
CA LYS A 55 28.03 -2.45 -8.41
C LYS A 55 28.69 -2.80 -9.75
N SER A 56 27.95 -3.28 -10.74
CA SER A 56 28.45 -3.52 -12.09
C SER A 56 28.72 -2.25 -12.89
N GLY A 57 28.25 -1.08 -12.41
CA GLY A 57 28.60 0.24 -12.95
C GLY A 57 27.60 0.86 -13.91
N ASN A 58 26.49 0.19 -14.21
CA ASN A 58 25.43 0.76 -15.06
C ASN A 58 24.19 1.12 -14.23
N PHE A 59 24.25 2.26 -13.55
CA PHE A 59 23.19 2.74 -12.65
C PHE A 59 21.82 2.81 -13.30
N GLU A 60 21.74 3.36 -14.51
CA GLU A 60 20.49 3.60 -15.20
C GLU A 60 19.81 2.29 -15.61
N ASN A 61 20.55 1.36 -16.20
CA ASN A 61 20.01 0.06 -16.58
C ASN A 61 19.60 -0.75 -15.33
N ALA A 62 20.39 -0.73 -14.25
CA ALA A 62 20.06 -1.39 -13.01
C ALA A 62 18.73 -0.90 -12.43
N MET A 63 18.47 0.41 -12.47
CA MET A 63 17.22 0.99 -12.01
C MET A 63 16.03 0.61 -12.89
N ILE A 64 16.21 0.59 -14.21
CA ILE A 64 15.17 0.18 -15.18
C ILE A 64 14.83 -1.30 -15.00
N ASP A 65 15.83 -2.16 -14.85
CA ASP A 65 15.61 -3.59 -14.67
C ASP A 65 14.92 -3.89 -13.34
N PHE A 66 15.26 -3.15 -12.29
CA PHE A 66 14.57 -3.23 -11.01
C PHE A 66 13.11 -2.77 -11.09
N GLU A 67 12.84 -1.64 -11.78
CA GLU A 67 11.49 -1.16 -12.05
C GLU A 67 10.66 -2.24 -12.77
N ASN A 68 11.23 -2.87 -13.79
CA ASN A 68 10.56 -3.91 -14.56
C ASN A 68 10.28 -5.18 -13.75
N ARG A 69 11.18 -5.56 -12.84
CA ARG A 69 10.99 -6.73 -11.97
C ARG A 69 9.89 -6.51 -10.94
N VAL A 70 9.87 -5.35 -10.32
CA VAL A 70 8.89 -5.03 -9.27
C VAL A 70 7.54 -4.62 -9.87
N GLY A 71 7.52 -3.95 -11.02
CA GLY A 71 6.33 -3.62 -11.80
C GLY A 71 5.30 -2.75 -11.07
N ASN A 72 5.75 -1.83 -10.18
CA ASN A 72 4.87 -1.01 -9.35
C ASN A 72 5.09 0.49 -9.58
N ALA A 73 4.00 1.29 -9.50
CA ALA A 73 4.04 2.74 -9.72
C ALA A 73 4.97 3.49 -8.75
N TYR A 74 5.11 3.02 -7.51
CA TYR A 74 6.03 3.61 -6.54
C TYR A 74 7.49 3.44 -6.98
N MET A 75 7.83 2.23 -7.48
CA MET A 75 9.17 1.93 -7.97
C MET A 75 9.51 2.71 -9.23
N SER A 76 8.57 2.83 -10.16
CA SER A 76 8.75 3.63 -11.38
C SER A 76 9.12 5.08 -11.05
N ARG A 77 8.44 5.69 -10.09
CA ARG A 77 8.73 7.06 -9.66
C ARG A 77 10.06 7.18 -8.94
N LEU A 78 10.39 6.22 -8.06
CA LEU A 78 11.68 6.19 -7.36
C LEU A 78 12.83 6.05 -8.37
N ALA A 79 12.75 5.07 -9.27
CA ALA A 79 13.78 4.83 -10.27
C ALA A 79 14.04 6.07 -11.15
N LYS A 80 12.99 6.72 -11.65
CA LYS A 80 13.11 7.95 -12.45
C LYS A 80 13.75 9.08 -11.66
N SER A 81 13.37 9.27 -10.39
CA SER A 81 13.96 10.32 -9.54
C SER A 81 15.44 10.04 -9.24
N LEU A 82 15.81 8.78 -8.97
CA LEU A 82 17.20 8.40 -8.72
C LEU A 82 18.07 8.53 -9.97
N ILE A 83 17.54 8.17 -11.15
CA ILE A 83 18.23 8.38 -12.44
C ILE A 83 18.46 9.87 -12.70
N ALA A 84 17.44 10.72 -12.46
CA ALA A 84 17.57 12.17 -12.63
C ALA A 84 18.64 12.75 -11.68
N ILE A 85 18.64 12.35 -10.42
CA ILE A 85 19.66 12.76 -9.44
C ILE A 85 21.06 12.30 -9.88
N ASN A 86 21.18 11.07 -10.36
CA ASN A 86 22.48 10.54 -10.84
C ASN A 86 23.00 11.28 -12.08
N ARG A 87 22.10 11.84 -12.89
CA ARG A 87 22.46 12.70 -14.04
C ARG A 87 22.84 14.12 -13.67
N GLY A 88 22.68 14.50 -12.40
CA GLY A 88 23.06 15.81 -11.87
C GLY A 88 21.90 16.78 -11.68
N ASP A 89 20.67 16.32 -11.73
CA ASP A 89 19.51 17.16 -11.41
C ASP A 89 19.50 17.54 -9.92
N ASN A 90 18.74 18.62 -9.60
CA ASN A 90 18.62 19.09 -8.23
C ASN A 90 17.98 18.02 -7.34
N GLN A 91 18.80 17.44 -6.46
CA GLN A 91 18.42 16.35 -5.57
C GLN A 91 17.24 16.73 -4.68
N GLU A 92 17.26 17.92 -4.06
CA GLU A 92 16.19 18.35 -3.15
C GLU A 92 14.84 18.50 -3.87
N ALA A 93 14.84 19.10 -5.04
CA ALA A 93 13.64 19.28 -5.84
C ALA A 93 13.05 17.93 -6.27
N SER A 94 13.89 17.01 -6.77
CA SER A 94 13.47 15.66 -7.21
C SER A 94 12.92 14.82 -6.05
N LEU A 95 13.57 14.85 -4.87
CA LEU A 95 13.11 14.13 -3.68
C LEU A 95 11.82 14.72 -3.10
N ASN A 96 11.67 16.04 -3.05
CA ASN A 96 10.44 16.66 -2.56
C ASN A 96 9.27 16.40 -3.50
N HIS A 97 9.50 16.41 -4.81
CA HIS A 97 8.48 16.04 -5.79
C HIS A 97 8.04 14.57 -5.63
N LEU A 98 9.00 13.67 -5.42
CA LEU A 98 8.73 12.27 -5.17
C LEU A 98 7.91 12.05 -3.89
N LEU A 99 8.23 12.73 -2.79
CA LEU A 99 7.47 12.65 -1.54
C LEU A 99 6.04 13.16 -1.69
N SER A 100 5.85 14.27 -2.43
CA SER A 100 4.53 14.81 -2.74
C SER A 100 3.69 13.82 -3.55
N ASP A 101 4.28 13.25 -4.60
CA ASP A 101 3.63 12.24 -5.44
C ASP A 101 3.26 10.98 -4.67
N MET A 102 4.11 10.56 -3.73
CA MET A 102 3.83 9.40 -2.89
C MET A 102 2.67 9.64 -1.92
N SER A 103 2.52 10.84 -1.40
CA SER A 103 1.38 11.17 -0.54
C SER A 103 0.06 11.04 -1.29
N LEU A 104 0.02 11.44 -2.55
CA LEU A 104 -1.14 11.28 -3.43
C LEU A 104 -1.45 9.81 -3.71
N LEU A 105 -0.42 9.00 -4.03
CA LEU A 105 -0.60 7.55 -4.28
C LEU A 105 -1.06 6.81 -3.03
N SER A 106 -0.56 7.16 -1.85
CA SER A 106 -0.98 6.54 -0.59
C SER A 106 -2.46 6.82 -0.28
N HIS A 107 -2.96 7.99 -0.59
CA HIS A 107 -4.38 8.31 -0.48
C HIS A 107 -5.24 7.50 -1.44
N GLU A 108 -4.81 7.30 -2.68
CA GLU A 108 -5.55 6.48 -3.65
C GLU A 108 -5.60 5.01 -3.27
N THR A 109 -4.49 4.44 -2.79
CA THR A 109 -4.46 3.04 -2.34
C THR A 109 -5.27 2.83 -1.08
N MET A 110 -5.25 3.77 -0.15
CA MET A 110 -6.06 3.73 1.08
C MET A 110 -7.56 3.82 0.77
N CYS A 111 -7.96 4.68 -0.16
CA CYS A 111 -9.34 4.76 -0.63
C CYS A 111 -9.79 3.50 -1.38
N ARG A 112 -8.90 2.85 -2.15
CA ARG A 112 -9.20 1.58 -2.83
C ARG A 112 -9.31 0.41 -1.85
N GLU A 113 -8.51 0.36 -0.80
CA GLU A 113 -8.60 -0.68 0.24
C GLU A 113 -9.85 -0.51 1.09
N LEU A 114 -10.23 0.72 1.44
CA LEU A 114 -11.48 1.01 2.14
C LEU A 114 -12.70 0.61 1.29
N ASN A 115 -12.65 0.82 -0.02
CA ASN A 115 -13.73 0.39 -0.93
C ASN A 115 -13.77 -1.13 -1.18
N LYS A 116 -12.65 -1.86 -0.99
CA LYS A 116 -12.61 -3.33 -1.12
C LYS A 116 -13.07 -4.07 0.14
N ARG A 117 -13.19 -3.39 1.28
CA ARG A 117 -13.61 -4.00 2.57
C ARG A 117 -15.10 -3.91 2.95
N PRO A 118 -16.06 -3.36 2.17
CA PRO A 118 -17.46 -3.28 2.61
C PRO A 118 -18.19 -4.64 2.66
N GLY A 119 -17.63 -5.70 2.07
CA GLY A 119 -18.34 -6.97 1.95
C GLY A 119 -18.48 -7.78 3.25
N ARG A 120 -17.49 -7.76 4.14
CA ARG A 120 -17.52 -8.59 5.36
C ARG A 120 -18.31 -7.97 6.51
N VAL A 121 -18.26 -6.65 6.65
CA VAL A 121 -19.00 -5.96 7.71
C VAL A 121 -20.50 -5.92 7.38
N LYS A 122 -20.87 -5.72 6.11
CA LYS A 122 -22.28 -5.79 5.67
C LYS A 122 -22.88 -7.17 5.90
N MET A 123 -22.12 -8.24 5.72
CA MET A 123 -22.61 -9.60 5.89
C MET A 123 -22.90 -9.95 7.37
N MET A 124 -22.23 -9.30 8.33
CA MET A 124 -22.50 -9.49 9.75
C MET A 124 -23.63 -8.61 10.29
N VAL A 125 -23.85 -7.45 9.70
CA VAL A 125 -24.88 -6.50 10.17
C VAL A 125 -26.28 -6.87 9.66
N ILE A 126 -26.39 -7.45 8.45
CA ILE A 126 -27.65 -7.84 7.84
C ILE A 126 -28.48 -8.78 8.73
N PRO A 127 -27.94 -9.89 9.28
CA PRO A 127 -28.75 -10.79 10.12
C PRO A 127 -29.24 -10.13 11.42
N ILE A 128 -28.45 -9.21 11.99
CA ILE A 128 -28.85 -8.50 13.23
C ILE A 128 -30.04 -7.58 12.96
N VAL A 129 -30.02 -6.87 11.84
CA VAL A 129 -31.13 -5.97 11.43
C VAL A 129 -32.41 -6.79 11.11
N VAL A 130 -32.26 -7.92 10.43
CA VAL A 130 -33.39 -8.80 10.10
C VAL A 130 -34.04 -9.37 11.38
N ILE A 131 -33.25 -9.82 12.35
CA ILE A 131 -33.77 -10.31 13.65
C ILE A 131 -34.48 -9.19 14.39
N GLY A 132 -33.94 -7.97 14.40
CA GLY A 132 -34.57 -6.81 15.03
C GLY A 132 -35.96 -6.48 14.43
N ILE A 133 -36.06 -6.48 13.11
CA ILE A 133 -37.34 -6.26 12.39
C ILE A 133 -38.33 -7.38 12.71
N PHE A 134 -37.90 -8.63 12.72
CA PHE A 134 -38.76 -9.78 13.03
C PHE A 134 -39.30 -9.72 14.45
N THR A 135 -38.50 -9.29 15.42
CA THR A 135 -38.92 -9.10 16.82
C THR A 135 -39.95 -8.01 16.96
N LEU A 136 -39.80 -6.88 16.24
CA LEU A 136 -40.77 -5.80 16.22
C LEU A 136 -42.13 -6.28 15.65
N PHE A 137 -42.10 -7.00 14.52
CA PHE A 137 -43.31 -7.56 13.94
C PHE A 137 -44.03 -8.54 14.86
N TYR A 138 -43.25 -9.37 15.58
CA TYR A 138 -43.82 -10.31 16.54
C TYR A 138 -44.52 -9.60 17.70
N VAL A 139 -43.87 -8.59 18.30
CA VAL A 139 -44.45 -7.82 19.42
C VAL A 139 -45.75 -7.07 18.98
N VAL A 140 -45.71 -6.45 17.81
CA VAL A 140 -46.92 -5.74 17.29
C VAL A 140 -48.04 -6.74 16.97
N GLY A 141 -47.70 -7.91 16.38
CA GLY A 141 -48.68 -8.95 16.08
C GLY A 141 -49.39 -9.50 17.32
N VAL A 142 -48.63 -9.80 18.38
CA VAL A 142 -49.17 -10.28 19.65
C VAL A 142 -50.04 -9.24 20.32
N ASN A 143 -49.65 -7.96 20.33
CA ASN A 143 -50.46 -6.87 20.88
C ASN A 143 -51.78 -6.65 20.11
N LEU A 144 -51.78 -6.78 18.78
CA LEU A 144 -52.98 -6.70 17.95
C LEU A 144 -53.92 -7.89 18.21
N PHE A 145 -53.37 -9.09 18.41
CA PHE A 145 -54.17 -10.28 18.68
C PHE A 145 -54.82 -10.23 20.05
N ASP A 146 -54.10 -9.72 21.08
CA ASP A 146 -54.66 -9.49 22.42
C ASP A 146 -55.73 -8.42 22.42
N SER A 147 -55.55 -7.36 21.63
CA SER A 147 -56.53 -6.29 21.47
C SER A 147 -57.81 -6.72 20.76
N LEU A 148 -57.70 -7.66 19.83
CA LEU A 148 -58.87 -8.21 19.12
C LEU A 148 -59.54 -9.33 19.90
N GLY A 149 -58.76 -10.11 20.70
CA GLY A 149 -59.32 -11.19 21.55
C GLY A 149 -60.04 -10.67 22.81
N GLY A 150 -59.79 -9.44 23.23
CA GLY A 150 -60.47 -8.79 24.36
C GLY A 150 -61.86 -8.21 24.05
N ILE A 151 -62.38 -8.38 22.83
CA ILE A 151 -63.71 -7.83 22.41
C ILE A 151 -64.75 -8.96 22.25
N MET A 152 -64.40 -10.19 22.53
CA MET A 152 -65.39 -11.29 22.71
C MET A 152 -65.54 -11.60 24.22
#